data_bd8d244b3dfca9a38f684ca5ac3e44ac
#
_entry.id   bd8d244b3dfca9a38f684ca5ac3e44ac
#
_cell.length_a   1.000
_cell.length_b   1.000
_cell.length_c   1.000
_cell.angle_alpha   90.00
_cell.angle_beta   90.00
_cell.angle_gamma   90.00
#
_symmetry.space_group_name_H-M   'P 1'
#
loop_
_entity.id
_entity.type
_entity.pdbx_description
1 polymer ?
#
loop_
_entity_poly.entity_id
_entity_poly.type
_entity_poly.pdbx_seq_one_letter_code
_entity_poly.pdbx_strand_id
1 'polypeptide(L)'
;TTMHSSKGLEYEVVFVMDINEGTTPHKKAVKDADLEEERRLFYVAVTRAKTYLFLYSLKELYQKDAQISRYIGELRYDKKEFKKGRRVVHKNIGKGTILELKDDKIKIRFDNSKKPRLFSIKYLMEQGLLELE
;
A
#
# COMPACT_ATOMS: atom_id res chain seq x y z
N THR A 1 -3.05 9.11 21.83
CA THR A 1 -3.57 7.76 22.12
C THR A 1 -2.83 6.73 21.28
N THR A 2 -2.88 5.44 21.64
CA THR A 2 -2.34 4.35 20.83
C THR A 2 -3.41 3.85 19.85
N MET A 3 -3.02 3.13 18.79
CA MET A 3 -3.97 2.50 17.88
C MET A 3 -4.93 1.56 18.62
N HIS A 4 -4.43 0.78 19.58
CA HIS A 4 -5.25 -0.12 20.41
C HIS A 4 -6.28 0.61 21.26
N SER A 5 -5.89 1.71 21.90
CA SER A 5 -6.78 2.47 22.79
C SER A 5 -7.76 3.39 22.03
N SER A 6 -7.60 3.55 20.74
CA SER A 6 -8.51 4.36 19.90
C SER A 6 -9.79 3.62 19.48
N LYS A 7 -9.88 2.33 19.75
CA LYS A 7 -11.05 1.51 19.40
C LYS A 7 -12.33 2.08 20.04
N GLY A 8 -13.34 2.32 19.24
CA GLY A 8 -14.64 2.87 19.67
C GLY A 8 -14.67 4.40 19.84
N LEU A 9 -13.53 5.08 19.67
CA LEU A 9 -13.46 6.55 19.67
C LEU A 9 -13.45 7.09 18.25
N GLU A 10 -13.89 8.32 18.07
CA GLU A 10 -13.85 9.02 16.78
C GLU A 10 -13.35 10.45 16.99
N TYR A 11 -12.61 10.95 16.02
CA TYR A 11 -11.97 12.28 16.08
C TYR A 11 -12.17 13.01 14.76
N GLU A 12 -12.33 14.33 14.81
CA GLU A 12 -12.41 15.17 13.61
C GLU A 12 -11.14 15.07 12.75
N VAL A 13 -10.00 14.99 13.40
CA VAL A 13 -8.69 14.92 12.76
C VAL A 13 -7.87 13.80 13.39
N VAL A 14 -7.31 12.94 12.57
CA VAL A 14 -6.41 11.86 13.03
C VAL A 14 -5.07 11.97 12.31
N PHE A 15 -4.00 11.92 13.08
CA PHE A 15 -2.62 11.79 12.61
C PHE A 15 -2.11 10.41 12.98
N VAL A 16 -1.73 9.61 11.99
CA VAL A 16 -1.08 8.31 12.21
C VAL A 16 0.40 8.46 11.83
N MET A 17 1.27 8.26 12.81
CA MET A 17 2.71 8.46 12.68
C MET A 17 3.43 7.14 12.46
N ASP A 18 4.68 7.22 11.97
CA ASP A 18 5.62 6.10 11.85
C ASP A 18 5.07 4.91 11.05
N ILE A 19 4.40 5.21 9.92
CA ILE A 19 3.82 4.19 9.06
C ILE A 19 4.92 3.65 8.12
N ASN A 20 5.84 2.91 8.73
CA ASN A 20 6.98 2.30 8.06
C ASN A 20 7.05 0.80 8.35
N GLU A 21 7.59 0.03 7.42
CA GLU A 21 7.93 -1.38 7.65
C GLU A 21 8.81 -1.52 8.90
N GLY A 22 8.47 -2.50 9.73
CA GLY A 22 9.13 -2.71 11.01
C GLY A 22 8.52 -1.97 12.20
N THR A 23 7.68 -0.95 11.96
CA THR A 23 6.88 -0.25 12.98
C THR A 23 5.39 -0.53 12.77
N THR A 24 4.89 -0.33 11.57
CA THR A 24 3.52 -0.64 11.15
C THR A 24 3.54 -1.29 9.76
N PRO A 25 3.52 -2.62 9.62
CA PRO A 25 3.47 -3.64 10.68
C PRO A 25 4.74 -3.71 11.54
N HIS A 26 4.58 -4.16 12.77
CA HIS A 26 5.70 -4.33 13.69
C HIS A 26 6.65 -5.43 13.17
N LYS A 27 7.97 -5.26 13.37
CA LYS A 27 9.02 -6.19 12.89
C LYS A 27 8.87 -7.64 13.35
N LYS A 28 8.15 -7.89 14.44
CA LYS A 28 7.85 -9.23 14.95
C LYS A 28 6.67 -9.92 14.27
N ALA A 29 5.86 -9.18 13.51
CA ALA A 29 4.75 -9.71 12.74
C ALA A 29 5.29 -10.36 11.46
N VAL A 30 5.69 -11.63 11.55
CA VAL A 30 6.31 -12.38 10.45
C VAL A 30 5.31 -13.33 9.81
N LYS A 31 4.41 -13.92 10.59
CA LYS A 31 3.38 -14.84 10.11
C LYS A 31 2.21 -14.06 9.49
N ASP A 32 1.54 -14.67 8.54
CA ASP A 32 0.37 -14.06 7.89
C ASP A 32 -0.72 -13.66 8.90
N ALA A 33 -0.95 -14.46 9.94
CA ALA A 33 -1.90 -14.14 11.00
C ALA A 33 -1.51 -12.88 11.80
N ASP A 34 -0.22 -12.71 12.08
CA ASP A 34 0.28 -11.54 12.82
C ASP A 34 0.19 -10.28 11.93
N LEU A 35 0.53 -10.40 10.65
CA LEU A 35 0.40 -9.32 9.67
C LEU A 35 -1.06 -8.91 9.48
N GLU A 36 -1.98 -9.86 9.51
CA GLU A 36 -3.41 -9.58 9.41
C GLU A 36 -3.95 -8.85 10.65
N GLU A 37 -3.47 -9.21 11.85
CA GLU A 37 -3.82 -8.51 13.09
C GLU A 37 -3.28 -7.07 13.09
N GLU A 38 -2.04 -6.86 12.68
CA GLU A 38 -1.44 -5.54 12.52
C GLU A 38 -2.20 -4.70 11.47
N ARG A 39 -2.66 -5.32 10.37
CA ARG A 39 -3.50 -4.67 9.36
C ARG A 39 -4.83 -4.21 9.94
N ARG A 40 -5.49 -5.05 10.75
CA ARG A 40 -6.74 -4.69 11.42
C ARG A 40 -6.54 -3.53 12.38
N LEU A 41 -5.45 -3.53 13.11
CA LEU A 41 -5.10 -2.46 14.04
C LEU A 41 -4.88 -1.13 13.30
N PHE A 42 -4.15 -1.16 12.19
CA PHE A 42 -3.97 0.00 11.32
C PHE A 42 -5.30 0.48 10.74
N TYR A 43 -6.15 -0.42 10.26
CA TYR A 43 -7.49 -0.10 9.77
C TYR A 43 -8.35 0.58 10.85
N VAL A 44 -8.31 0.09 12.10
CA VAL A 44 -9.00 0.73 13.22
C VAL A 44 -8.52 2.18 13.38
N ALA A 45 -7.22 2.43 13.33
CA ALA A 45 -6.67 3.79 13.46
C ALA A 45 -7.15 4.72 12.34
N VAL A 46 -7.09 4.28 11.08
CA VAL A 46 -7.53 5.07 9.92
C VAL A 46 -9.03 5.40 9.97
N THR A 47 -9.85 4.46 10.41
CA THR A 47 -11.31 4.64 10.49
C THR A 47 -11.77 5.48 11.68
N ARG A 48 -10.86 5.95 12.54
CA ARG A 48 -11.19 6.88 13.64
C ARG A 48 -11.39 8.33 13.16
N ALA A 49 -10.91 8.66 11.97
CA ALA A 49 -11.05 10.00 11.41
C ALA A 49 -12.45 10.24 10.86
N LYS A 50 -13.10 11.33 11.30
CA LYS A 50 -14.37 11.80 10.74
C LYS A 50 -14.18 12.65 9.48
N THR A 51 -13.23 13.59 9.53
CA THR A 51 -13.07 14.60 8.48
C THR A 51 -11.70 14.54 7.83
N TYR A 52 -10.62 14.49 8.61
CA TYR A 52 -9.26 14.52 8.08
C TYR A 52 -8.40 13.40 8.65
N LEU A 53 -7.71 12.73 7.75
CA LEU A 53 -6.72 11.69 8.07
C LEU A 53 -5.37 12.08 7.47
N PHE A 54 -4.35 12.17 8.32
CA PHE A 54 -2.97 12.42 7.92
C PHE A 54 -2.11 11.20 8.26
N LEU A 55 -1.44 10.67 7.26
CA LEU A 55 -0.58 9.50 7.37
C LEU A 55 0.88 9.93 7.16
N TYR A 56 1.72 9.68 8.16
CA TYR A 56 3.12 10.07 8.13
C TYR A 56 4.04 8.85 8.11
N SER A 57 4.97 8.86 7.18
CA SER A 57 6.08 7.90 7.11
C SER A 57 7.41 8.65 7.10
N LEU A 58 8.41 8.05 7.72
CA LEU A 58 9.78 8.54 7.69
C LEU A 58 10.47 8.09 6.40
N LYS A 59 11.30 8.92 5.82
CA LYS A 59 12.19 8.54 4.72
C LYS A 59 13.44 7.82 5.22
N GLU A 60 13.86 8.19 6.43
CA GLU A 60 15.08 7.69 7.05
C GLU A 60 14.83 7.43 8.54
N LEU A 61 15.33 6.34 9.06
CA LEU A 61 15.29 5.95 10.47
C LEU A 61 16.66 5.43 10.89
N TYR A 62 17.24 6.03 11.93
CA TYR A 62 18.60 5.70 12.41
C TYR A 62 19.67 5.72 11.30
N GLN A 63 19.68 6.76 10.47
CA GLN A 63 20.60 6.94 9.35
C GLN A 63 20.55 5.83 8.29
N LYS A 64 19.41 5.16 8.18
CA LYS A 64 19.12 4.15 7.15
C LYS A 64 17.81 4.49 6.46
N ASP A 65 17.72 4.22 5.17
CA ASP A 65 16.51 4.37 4.41
C ASP A 65 15.37 3.59 5.06
N ALA A 66 14.27 4.26 5.35
CA ALA A 66 13.07 3.67 5.93
C ALA A 66 12.05 3.37 4.84
N GLN A 67 11.65 2.11 4.75
CA GLN A 67 10.65 1.66 3.79
C GLN A 67 9.25 2.07 4.27
N ILE A 68 8.45 2.66 3.38
CA ILE A 68 7.04 2.97 3.65
C ILE A 68 6.28 1.66 3.88
N SER A 69 5.37 1.66 4.84
CA SER A 69 4.51 0.53 5.15
C SER A 69 3.73 0.03 3.92
N ARG A 70 3.66 -1.29 3.77
CA ARG A 70 2.80 -1.97 2.78
C ARG A 70 1.34 -1.57 2.86
N TYR A 71 0.85 -1.22 4.05
CA TYR A 71 -0.54 -0.81 4.28
C TYR A 71 -0.89 0.52 3.60
N ILE A 72 0.07 1.42 3.39
CA ILE A 72 -0.13 2.63 2.57
C ILE A 72 -0.40 2.27 1.11
N GLY A 73 0.34 1.30 0.58
CA GLY A 73 0.09 0.77 -0.77
C GLY A 73 -1.33 0.19 -0.90
N GLU A 74 -1.77 -0.57 0.10
CA GLU A 74 -3.11 -1.15 0.13
C GLU A 74 -4.22 -0.10 0.18
N LEU A 75 -4.05 1.01 0.92
CA LEU A 75 -5.01 2.12 0.96
C LEU A 75 -5.14 2.85 -0.38
N ARG A 76 -4.05 2.95 -1.13
CA ARG A 76 -4.03 3.59 -2.46
C ARG A 76 -4.61 2.71 -3.56
N TYR A 77 -4.88 1.45 -3.24
CA TYR A 77 -5.25 0.45 -4.21
C TYR A 77 -6.76 0.22 -4.24
N ASP A 78 -7.46 0.81 -5.20
CA ASP A 78 -8.78 0.33 -5.60
C ASP A 78 -8.64 -0.59 -6.83
N LYS A 79 -8.86 -1.88 -6.61
CA LYS A 79 -8.85 -2.92 -7.64
C LYS A 79 -9.71 -2.55 -8.86
N LYS A 80 -10.77 -1.78 -8.64
CA LYS A 80 -11.71 -1.34 -9.70
C LYS A 80 -11.09 -0.36 -10.68
N GLU A 81 -10.03 0.35 -10.29
CA GLU A 81 -9.35 1.30 -11.17
C GLU A 81 -8.38 0.62 -12.15
N PHE A 82 -7.89 -0.57 -11.80
CA PHE A 82 -6.97 -1.35 -12.64
C PHE A 82 -7.75 -2.19 -13.65
N LYS A 83 -8.18 -1.57 -14.75
CA LYS A 83 -8.96 -2.21 -15.83
C LYS A 83 -8.10 -2.45 -17.05
N LYS A 84 -8.51 -3.44 -17.86
CA LYS A 84 -7.96 -3.64 -19.20
C LYS A 84 -8.01 -2.33 -20.02
N GLY A 85 -6.90 -2.00 -20.66
CA GLY A 85 -6.72 -0.78 -21.44
C GLY A 85 -6.26 0.43 -20.63
N ARG A 86 -6.26 0.38 -19.29
CA ARG A 86 -5.76 1.48 -18.45
C ARG A 86 -4.25 1.62 -18.58
N ARG A 87 -3.79 2.85 -18.65
CA ARG A 87 -2.37 3.20 -18.65
C ARG A 87 -1.82 3.18 -17.23
N VAL A 88 -0.62 2.67 -17.08
CA VAL A 88 0.10 2.56 -15.81
C VAL A 88 1.56 2.92 -15.97
N VAL A 89 2.18 3.31 -14.87
CA VAL A 89 3.61 3.57 -14.79
C VAL A 89 4.21 2.63 -13.76
N HIS A 90 5.13 1.77 -14.19
CA HIS A 90 5.94 0.95 -13.31
C HIS A 90 7.26 1.65 -13.00
N LYS A 91 7.57 1.81 -11.73
CA LYS A 91 8.68 2.64 -11.24
C LYS A 91 10.04 2.30 -11.87
N ASN A 92 10.30 1.02 -12.12
CA ASN A 92 11.58 0.53 -12.66
C ASN A 92 11.55 0.19 -14.16
N ILE A 93 10.36 0.08 -14.77
CA ILE A 93 10.22 -0.40 -16.16
C ILE A 93 9.70 0.71 -17.08
N GLY A 94 8.87 1.61 -16.54
CA GLY A 94 8.28 2.72 -17.28
C GLY A 94 6.80 2.51 -17.58
N LYS A 95 6.29 3.22 -18.60
CA LYS A 95 4.88 3.25 -18.96
C LYS A 95 4.43 1.97 -19.65
N GLY A 96 3.18 1.60 -19.43
CA GLY A 96 2.58 0.43 -20.04
C GLY A 96 1.06 0.47 -20.03
N THR A 97 0.46 -0.56 -20.61
CA THR A 97 -1.00 -0.71 -20.68
C THR A 97 -1.39 -2.05 -20.09
N ILE A 98 -2.42 -2.05 -19.25
CA ILE A 98 -2.99 -3.27 -18.68
C ILE A 98 -3.72 -4.05 -19.80
N LEU A 99 -3.31 -5.28 -20.01
CA LEU A 99 -3.96 -6.18 -20.97
C LEU A 99 -5.03 -7.03 -20.31
N GLU A 100 -4.76 -7.47 -19.08
CA GLU A 100 -5.63 -8.38 -18.34
C GLU A 100 -5.38 -8.23 -16.85
N LEU A 101 -6.44 -8.36 -16.06
CA LEU A 101 -6.41 -8.50 -14.62
C LEU A 101 -7.29 -9.68 -14.22
N LYS A 102 -6.70 -10.70 -13.61
CA LYS A 102 -7.42 -11.88 -13.13
C LYS A 102 -6.89 -12.26 -11.74
N ASP A 103 -7.80 -12.35 -10.78
CA ASP A 103 -7.48 -12.61 -9.36
C ASP A 103 -6.44 -11.60 -8.84
N ASP A 104 -5.24 -12.07 -8.47
CA ASP A 104 -4.11 -11.24 -8.05
C ASP A 104 -3.08 -11.03 -9.17
N LYS A 105 -3.35 -11.47 -10.39
CA LYS A 105 -2.39 -11.38 -11.51
C LYS A 105 -2.78 -10.26 -12.46
N ILE A 106 -1.82 -9.38 -12.74
CA ILE A 106 -1.93 -8.30 -13.69
C ILE A 106 -0.95 -8.51 -14.84
N LYS A 107 -1.44 -8.46 -16.07
CA LYS A 107 -0.64 -8.57 -17.29
C LYS A 107 -0.49 -7.20 -17.92
N ILE A 108 0.74 -6.72 -18.04
CA ILE A 108 1.07 -5.40 -18.53
C ILE A 108 1.96 -5.52 -19.75
N ARG A 109 1.63 -4.76 -20.79
CA ARG A 109 2.50 -4.53 -21.96
C ARG A 109 3.14 -3.16 -21.80
N PHE A 110 4.43 -3.14 -21.59
CA PHE A 110 5.21 -1.90 -21.50
C PHE A 110 5.54 -1.34 -22.89
N ASP A 111 5.60 -0.03 -22.99
CA ASP A 111 5.85 0.66 -24.26
C ASP A 111 7.23 0.34 -24.83
N ASN A 112 8.19 0.03 -23.98
CA ASN A 112 9.55 -0.36 -24.31
C ASN A 112 9.74 -1.87 -24.54
N SER A 113 8.67 -2.68 -24.53
CA SER A 113 8.76 -4.14 -24.66
C SER A 113 7.64 -4.70 -25.53
N LYS A 114 8.04 -5.55 -26.50
CA LYS A 114 7.07 -6.28 -27.35
C LYS A 114 6.32 -7.39 -26.60
N LYS A 115 6.93 -7.95 -25.57
CA LYS A 115 6.33 -9.06 -24.78
C LYS A 115 5.68 -8.52 -23.52
N PRO A 116 4.42 -8.87 -23.24
CA PRO A 116 3.78 -8.51 -21.98
C PRO A 116 4.41 -9.28 -20.82
N ARG A 117 4.35 -8.67 -19.63
CA ARG A 117 4.83 -9.27 -18.38
C ARG A 117 3.68 -9.48 -17.41
N LEU A 118 3.77 -10.54 -16.64
CA LEU A 118 2.80 -10.92 -15.62
C LEU A 118 3.37 -10.64 -14.23
N PHE A 119 2.57 -9.99 -13.38
CA PHE A 119 2.96 -9.66 -12.01
C PHE A 119 1.84 -10.05 -11.03
N SER A 120 2.18 -10.19 -9.74
CA SER A 120 1.21 -10.11 -8.66
C SER A 120 0.88 -8.63 -8.44
N ILE A 121 -0.39 -8.26 -8.51
CA ILE A 121 -0.81 -6.89 -8.25
C ILE A 121 -0.59 -6.52 -6.79
N LYS A 122 -0.85 -7.46 -5.88
CA LYS A 122 -0.57 -7.30 -4.46
C LYS A 122 0.89 -6.91 -4.23
N TYR A 123 1.82 -7.68 -4.83
CA TYR A 123 3.25 -7.38 -4.72
C TYR A 123 3.61 -5.99 -5.26
N LEU A 124 3.11 -5.64 -6.45
CA LEU A 124 3.39 -4.32 -7.04
C LEU A 124 2.89 -3.16 -6.17
N MET A 125 1.74 -3.34 -5.54
CA MET A 125 1.15 -2.31 -4.68
C MET A 125 1.84 -2.23 -3.32
N GLU A 126 2.15 -3.36 -2.69
CA GLU A 126 2.90 -3.41 -1.43
C GLU A 126 4.30 -2.78 -1.57
N GLN A 127 4.93 -2.95 -2.72
CA GLN A 127 6.25 -2.35 -3.01
C GLN A 127 6.18 -0.93 -3.59
N GLY A 128 4.99 -0.38 -3.81
CA GLY A 128 4.80 0.94 -4.41
C GLY A 128 5.39 1.06 -5.82
N LEU A 129 5.37 -0.03 -6.59
CA LEU A 129 6.02 -0.13 -7.91
C LEU A 129 5.10 0.27 -9.06
N LEU A 130 3.80 0.33 -8.88
CA LEU A 130 2.82 0.62 -9.93
C LEU A 130 1.91 1.78 -9.54
N GLU A 131 1.75 2.70 -10.47
CA GLU A 131 0.83 3.84 -10.36
C GLU A 131 -0.05 3.92 -11.61
N LEU A 132 -1.25 4.48 -11.48
CA LEU A 132 -2.08 4.85 -12.62
C LEU A 132 -1.53 6.11 -13.29
N GLU A 133 -1.55 6.15 -14.62
CA GLU A 133 -1.19 7.34 -15.41
C GLU A 133 -2.37 8.32 -15.49
#